data_e05f069ae4c3dddc2dc11a6cbd60cfdf
#
_entry.id   e05f069ae4c3dddc2dc11a6cbd60cfdf
#
_cell.length_a   1.000
_cell.length_b   1.000
_cell.length_c   1.000
_cell.angle_alpha   90.00
_cell.angle_beta   90.00
_cell.angle_gamma   90.00
#
_symmetry.space_group_name_H-M   'P 1'
#
loop_
_entity.id
_entity.type
_entity.pdbx_description
1 polymer ?
#
loop_
_entity_poly.entity_id
_entity_poly.type
_entity_poly.pdbx_seq_one_letter_code
_entity_poly.pdbx_strand_id
1 'polypeptide(L)'
;MSQKLLLLPGDGIGVEVMGEVEKLVGWLNKEGKADFAIERGLVGGSAYDAHGEAISEEDMGKALAADAVIFGAVGGPKWEKVAYEKRPEAGLLRLRKDLKLFANLRPAICYPALAEVSSLKR
;
A
#
# COMPACT_ATOMS: atom_id res chain seq x y z
N MET A 1 23.05 4.01 7.21
CA MET A 1 21.87 4.89 7.43
C MET A 1 20.63 4.01 7.33
N SER A 2 19.76 4.08 8.32
CA SER A 2 18.49 3.37 8.30
C SER A 2 17.57 3.97 7.23
N GLN A 3 16.95 3.12 6.41
CA GLN A 3 15.97 3.54 5.41
C GLN A 3 14.57 3.54 6.02
N LYS A 4 13.83 4.62 5.82
CA LYS A 4 12.49 4.78 6.38
C LYS A 4 11.44 4.15 5.46
N LEU A 5 10.72 3.17 5.98
CA LEU A 5 9.59 2.54 5.30
C LEU A 5 8.28 2.97 5.95
N LEU A 6 7.38 3.56 5.18
CA LEU A 6 6.01 3.74 5.62
C LEU A 6 5.17 2.56 5.18
N LEU A 7 4.50 1.91 6.12
CA LEU A 7 3.54 0.85 5.85
C LEU A 7 2.12 1.39 5.94
N LEU A 8 1.37 1.23 4.86
CA LEU A 8 -0.04 1.60 4.73
C LEU A 8 -0.87 0.34 4.47
N PRO A 9 -1.35 -0.35 5.51
CA PRO A 9 -2.10 -1.60 5.35
C PRO A 9 -3.36 -1.44 4.49
N GLY A 10 -4.07 -0.34 4.68
CA GLY A 10 -5.36 -0.11 4.04
C GLY A 10 -6.49 -0.92 4.69
N ASP A 11 -7.25 -1.64 3.87
CA ASP A 11 -8.51 -2.28 4.25
C ASP A 11 -8.48 -3.78 4.00
N GLY A 12 -9.38 -4.49 4.68
CA GLY A 12 -9.63 -5.92 4.42
C GLY A 12 -8.36 -6.75 4.47
N ILE A 13 -8.10 -7.48 3.40
CA ILE A 13 -6.92 -8.35 3.28
C ILE A 13 -5.58 -7.61 3.37
N GLY A 14 -5.56 -6.30 3.11
CA GLY A 14 -4.35 -5.49 3.20
C GLY A 14 -3.70 -5.56 4.58
N VAL A 15 -4.50 -5.66 5.64
CA VAL A 15 -4.00 -5.79 7.03
C VAL A 15 -3.24 -7.10 7.22
N GLU A 16 -3.78 -8.22 6.72
CA GLU A 16 -3.13 -9.53 6.82
C GLU A 16 -1.84 -9.58 5.99
N VAL A 17 -1.89 -9.12 4.75
CA VAL A 17 -0.73 -9.05 3.85
C VAL A 17 0.38 -8.20 4.46
N MET A 18 0.03 -7.05 5.03
CA MET A 18 1.01 -6.16 5.64
C MET A 18 1.64 -6.76 6.90
N GLY A 19 0.90 -7.57 7.65
CA GLY A 19 1.46 -8.34 8.77
C GLY A 19 2.59 -9.27 8.33
N GLU A 20 2.49 -9.91 7.16
CA GLU A 20 3.56 -10.74 6.60
C GLU A 20 4.74 -9.90 6.09
N VAL A 21 4.46 -8.73 5.51
CA VAL A 21 5.52 -7.77 5.13
C VAL A 21 6.33 -7.34 6.35
N GLU A 22 5.69 -7.04 7.46
CA GLU A 22 6.38 -6.66 8.71
C GLU A 22 7.29 -7.77 9.24
N LYS A 23 6.84 -9.02 9.18
CA LYS A 23 7.66 -10.18 9.55
C LYS A 23 8.89 -10.30 8.66
N LEU A 24 8.71 -10.13 7.34
CA LEU A 24 9.82 -10.17 6.38
C LEU A 24 10.83 -9.06 6.63
N VAL A 25 10.36 -7.82 6.81
CA VAL A 25 11.22 -6.66 7.10
C VAL A 25 11.98 -6.87 8.43
N GLY A 26 11.28 -7.35 9.46
CA GLY A 26 11.90 -7.69 10.75
C GLY A 26 12.97 -8.77 10.62
N TRP A 27 12.74 -9.78 9.80
CA TRP A 27 13.74 -10.82 9.52
C TRP A 27 14.95 -10.26 8.78
N LEU A 28 14.74 -9.43 7.73
CA LEU A 28 15.83 -8.78 6.99
C LEU A 28 16.72 -7.94 7.90
N ASN A 29 16.11 -7.15 8.78
CA ASN A 29 16.84 -6.35 9.77
C ASN A 29 17.63 -7.23 10.74
N LYS A 30 17.01 -8.29 11.27
CA LYS A 30 17.64 -9.23 12.20
C LYS A 30 18.84 -9.94 11.60
N GLU A 31 18.75 -10.35 10.33
CA GLU A 31 19.83 -11.02 9.62
C GLU A 31 20.90 -10.05 9.08
N GLY A 32 20.80 -8.76 9.39
CA GLY A 32 21.72 -7.74 8.91
C GLY A 32 21.73 -7.56 7.38
N LYS A 33 20.64 -7.98 6.71
CA LYS A 33 20.47 -7.85 5.26
C LYS A 33 19.98 -6.45 4.87
N ALA A 34 19.35 -5.76 5.81
CA ALA A 34 18.85 -4.41 5.63
C ALA A 34 18.84 -3.67 6.98
N ASP A 35 18.61 -2.37 6.93
CA ASP A 35 18.39 -1.51 8.09
C ASP A 35 17.20 -0.60 7.79
N PHE A 36 16.00 -1.13 8.06
CA PHE A 36 14.72 -0.46 7.83
C PHE A 36 14.10 0.05 9.13
N ALA A 37 13.81 1.34 9.19
CA ALA A 37 12.96 1.93 10.21
C ALA A 37 11.51 1.94 9.72
N ILE A 38 10.63 1.17 10.38
CA ILE A 38 9.23 1.06 10.00
C ILE A 38 8.41 2.14 10.71
N GLU A 39 7.61 2.86 9.94
CA GLU A 39 6.53 3.72 10.41
C GLU A 39 5.20 3.23 9.84
N ARG A 40 4.08 3.49 10.52
CA ARG A 40 2.76 3.08 10.08
C ARG A 40 1.85 4.27 9.89
N GLY A 41 0.91 4.16 8.95
CA GLY A 41 -0.13 5.14 8.70
C GLY A 41 -1.43 4.46 8.28
N LEU A 42 -2.48 5.25 8.17
CA LEU A 42 -3.79 4.82 7.69
C LEU A 42 -4.04 5.32 6.28
N VAL A 43 -4.69 4.48 5.47
CA VAL A 43 -5.12 4.82 4.12
C VAL A 43 -6.40 4.05 3.76
N GLY A 44 -7.19 4.60 2.89
CA GLY A 44 -8.41 3.95 2.42
C GLY A 44 -9.59 4.11 3.37
N GLY A 45 -10.37 3.06 3.50
CA GLY A 45 -11.57 3.05 4.35
C GLY A 45 -11.25 3.15 5.83
N SER A 46 -10.14 2.56 6.27
CA SER A 46 -9.67 2.68 7.66
C SER A 46 -9.31 4.12 8.03
N ALA A 47 -8.67 4.86 7.11
CA ALA A 47 -8.40 6.28 7.30
C ALA A 47 -9.69 7.11 7.28
N TYR A 48 -10.62 6.79 6.38
CA TYR A 48 -11.93 7.45 6.35
C TYR A 48 -12.72 7.26 7.65
N ASP A 49 -12.74 6.05 8.20
CA ASP A 49 -13.41 5.77 9.45
C ASP A 49 -12.80 6.54 10.64
N ALA A 50 -11.49 6.74 10.62
CA ALA A 50 -10.77 7.44 11.69
C ALA A 50 -10.79 8.97 11.55
N HIS A 51 -10.71 9.49 10.33
CA HIS A 51 -10.43 10.92 10.07
C HIS A 51 -11.43 11.58 9.11
N GLY A 52 -12.34 10.83 8.48
CA GLY A 52 -13.27 11.33 7.46
C GLY A 52 -12.64 11.59 6.08
N GLU A 53 -11.38 11.18 5.89
CA GLU A 53 -10.61 11.33 4.64
C GLU A 53 -9.90 10.01 4.31
N ALA A 54 -9.73 9.73 3.01
CA ALA A 54 -9.08 8.50 2.55
C ALA A 54 -7.57 8.41 2.87
N ILE A 55 -6.95 9.51 3.24
CA ILE A 55 -5.62 9.62 3.85
C ILE A 55 -5.54 10.97 4.56
N SER A 56 -5.01 10.98 5.78
CA SER A 56 -4.83 12.21 6.57
C SER A 56 -3.63 13.03 6.08
N GLU A 57 -3.60 14.33 6.42
CA GLU A 57 -2.42 15.18 6.15
C GLU A 57 -1.19 14.68 6.91
N GLU A 58 -1.39 14.14 8.12
CA GLU A 58 -0.30 13.56 8.92
C GLU A 58 0.32 12.35 8.20
N ASP A 59 -0.51 11.40 7.74
CA ASP A 59 -0.02 10.21 7.06
C ASP A 59 0.56 10.52 5.68
N MET A 60 0.04 11.55 5.01
CA MET A 60 0.66 12.08 3.79
C MET A 60 2.03 12.68 4.09
N GLY A 61 2.19 13.41 5.18
CA GLY A 61 3.47 13.93 5.64
C GLY A 61 4.49 12.81 5.91
N LYS A 62 4.06 11.72 6.55
CA LYS A 62 4.90 10.52 6.74
C LYS A 62 5.32 9.90 5.40
N ALA A 63 4.39 9.82 4.43
CA ALA A 63 4.69 9.29 3.11
C ALA A 63 5.73 10.13 2.35
N LEU A 64 5.64 11.46 2.45
CA LEU A 64 6.61 12.38 1.85
C LEU A 64 7.99 12.33 2.52
N ALA A 65 8.04 11.97 3.81
CA ALA A 65 9.28 11.86 4.58
C ALA A 65 9.92 10.47 4.54
N ALA A 66 9.23 9.46 4.01
CA ALA A 66 9.72 8.10 3.88
C ALA A 66 10.58 7.91 2.62
N ASP A 67 11.54 7.00 2.68
CA ASP A 67 12.32 6.58 1.50
C ASP A 67 11.50 5.70 0.57
N ALA A 68 10.56 4.92 1.13
CA ALA A 68 9.60 4.12 0.36
C ALA A 68 8.30 3.92 1.14
N VAL A 69 7.22 3.72 0.39
CA VAL A 69 5.90 3.39 0.91
C VAL A 69 5.50 2.00 0.44
N ILE A 70 5.18 1.13 1.38
CA ILE A 70 4.59 -0.18 1.08
C ILE A 70 3.10 -0.09 1.34
N PHE A 71 2.33 -0.38 0.31
CA PHE A 71 0.88 -0.21 0.29
C PHE A 71 0.19 -1.56 0.19
N GLY A 72 -0.77 -1.82 1.09
CA GLY A 72 -1.53 -3.07 1.08
C GLY A 72 -2.68 -3.05 0.06
N ALA A 73 -3.90 -3.02 0.54
CA ALA A 73 -5.10 -2.98 -0.29
C ALA A 73 -6.11 -1.98 0.26
N VAL A 74 -6.90 -1.36 -0.59
CA VAL A 74 -7.96 -0.43 -0.17
C VAL A 74 -9.27 -0.76 -0.85
N GLY A 75 -10.35 -0.43 -0.19
CA GLY A 75 -11.71 -0.61 -0.69
C GLY A 75 -12.46 -1.71 0.03
N GLY A 76 -13.76 -1.70 -0.21
CA GLY A 76 -14.69 -2.68 0.32
C GLY A 76 -16.12 -2.17 0.28
N PRO A 77 -17.11 -3.08 0.38
CA PRO A 77 -18.53 -2.73 0.20
C PRO A 77 -19.03 -1.70 1.22
N LYS A 78 -18.37 -1.62 2.38
CA LYS A 78 -18.74 -0.67 3.44
C LYS A 78 -18.71 0.79 2.97
N TRP A 79 -17.80 1.14 2.05
CA TRP A 79 -17.56 2.52 1.62
C TRP A 79 -18.09 2.84 0.21
N GLU A 80 -18.84 1.94 -0.43
CA GLU A 80 -19.40 2.17 -1.78
C GLU A 80 -20.29 3.40 -1.89
N LYS A 81 -20.97 3.77 -0.79
CA LYS A 81 -21.87 4.93 -0.72
C LYS A 81 -21.18 6.23 -0.33
N VAL A 82 -19.90 6.20 -0.03
CA VAL A 82 -19.12 7.39 0.32
C VAL A 82 -18.91 8.24 -0.96
N ALA A 83 -18.87 9.57 -0.79
CA ALA A 83 -18.58 10.50 -1.88
C ALA A 83 -17.26 10.12 -2.58
N TYR A 84 -17.22 10.24 -3.91
CA TYR A 84 -16.12 9.75 -4.75
C TYR A 84 -14.74 10.23 -4.27
N GLU A 85 -14.65 11.50 -3.89
CA GLU A 85 -13.41 12.14 -3.44
C GLU A 85 -12.88 11.59 -2.10
N LYS A 86 -13.75 10.90 -1.35
CA LYS A 86 -13.44 10.33 -0.02
C LYS A 86 -13.44 8.80 -0.01
N ARG A 87 -13.68 8.18 -1.15
CA ARG A 87 -13.61 6.72 -1.26
C ARG A 87 -12.21 6.20 -0.96
N PRO A 88 -12.07 4.96 -0.50
CA PRO A 88 -10.78 4.36 -0.19
C PRO A 88 -9.72 4.54 -1.28
N GLU A 89 -10.12 4.42 -2.55
CA GLU A 89 -9.24 4.54 -3.71
C GLU A 89 -8.67 5.96 -3.89
N ALA A 90 -9.38 6.97 -3.41
CA ALA A 90 -8.92 8.37 -3.49
C ALA A 90 -7.60 8.57 -2.72
N GLY A 91 -7.39 7.83 -1.63
CA GLY A 91 -6.12 7.85 -0.88
C GLY A 91 -4.94 7.41 -1.72
N LEU A 92 -5.08 6.32 -2.49
CA LEU A 92 -4.04 5.84 -3.41
C LEU A 92 -3.76 6.84 -4.53
N LEU A 93 -4.80 7.44 -5.10
CA LEU A 93 -4.66 8.43 -6.17
C LEU A 93 -3.94 9.68 -5.65
N ARG A 94 -4.30 10.13 -4.45
CA ARG A 94 -3.64 11.25 -3.80
C ARG A 94 -2.16 10.97 -3.53
N LEU A 95 -1.82 9.79 -2.97
CA LEU A 95 -0.44 9.38 -2.76
C LEU A 95 0.38 9.44 -4.05
N ARG A 96 -0.13 8.88 -5.14
CA ARG A 96 0.56 8.90 -6.44
C ARG A 96 0.83 10.31 -6.95
N LYS A 97 -0.14 11.21 -6.78
CA LYS A 97 -0.04 12.61 -7.18
C LYS A 97 0.98 13.37 -6.34
N ASP A 98 0.85 13.30 -5.02
CA ASP A 98 1.64 14.12 -4.10
C ASP A 98 3.09 13.62 -4.01
N LEU A 99 3.32 12.30 -4.13
CA LEU A 99 4.65 11.72 -4.28
C LEU A 99 5.24 11.89 -5.69
N LYS A 100 4.51 12.49 -6.64
CA LYS A 100 4.94 12.75 -8.02
C LYS A 100 5.46 11.49 -8.74
N LEU A 101 4.77 10.37 -8.54
CA LEU A 101 5.15 9.10 -9.14
C LEU A 101 4.93 9.14 -10.66
N PHE A 102 6.01 9.01 -11.43
CA PHE A 102 5.99 9.15 -12.88
C PHE A 102 5.79 7.83 -13.63
N ALA A 103 5.93 6.68 -12.96
CA ALA A 103 5.81 5.36 -13.57
C ALA A 103 4.87 4.46 -12.77
N ASN A 104 4.09 3.65 -13.47
CA ASN A 104 3.25 2.61 -12.89
C ASN A 104 3.63 1.28 -13.57
N LEU A 105 4.37 0.43 -12.87
CA LEU A 105 4.82 -0.85 -13.39
C LEU A 105 3.89 -1.97 -12.89
N ARG A 106 3.36 -2.75 -13.82
CA ARG A 106 2.48 -3.90 -13.53
C ARG A 106 3.06 -5.16 -14.16
N PRO A 107 3.96 -5.88 -13.48
CA PRO A 107 4.51 -7.11 -14.01
C PRO A 107 3.41 -8.17 -14.14
N ALA A 108 3.36 -8.83 -15.29
CA ALA A 108 2.51 -9.99 -15.53
C ALA A 108 3.38 -11.17 -15.92
N ILE A 109 3.41 -12.20 -15.07
CA ILE A 109 4.21 -13.39 -15.30
C ILE A 109 3.29 -14.54 -15.71
N CYS A 110 3.49 -15.07 -16.91
CA CYS A 110 2.82 -16.30 -17.35
C CYS A 110 3.70 -17.50 -17.00
N TYR A 111 3.30 -18.26 -16.01
CA TYR A 111 3.99 -19.51 -15.67
C TYR A 111 3.68 -20.57 -16.74
N PRO A 112 4.68 -21.29 -17.28
CA PRO A 112 4.46 -22.30 -18.33
C PRO A 112 3.40 -23.33 -17.98
N ALA A 113 3.34 -23.77 -16.72
CA ALA A 113 2.34 -24.74 -16.24
C ALA A 113 0.89 -24.21 -16.26
N LEU A 114 0.71 -22.90 -16.31
CA LEU A 114 -0.60 -22.23 -16.33
C LEU A 114 -0.95 -21.63 -17.69
N ALA A 115 -0.08 -21.76 -18.69
CA ALA A 115 -0.26 -21.15 -20.00
C ALA A 115 -1.54 -21.62 -20.71
N GLU A 116 -1.89 -22.90 -20.58
CA GLU A 116 -3.07 -23.51 -21.23
C GLU A 116 -4.40 -23.05 -20.63
N VAL A 117 -4.41 -22.60 -19.37
CA VAL A 117 -5.61 -22.06 -18.70
C VAL A 117 -5.74 -20.55 -18.83
N SER A 118 -4.77 -19.90 -19.47
CA SER A 118 -4.79 -18.47 -19.75
C SER A 118 -5.83 -18.14 -20.83
N SER A 119 -6.59 -17.08 -20.61
CA SER A 119 -7.48 -16.53 -21.65
C SER A 119 -6.73 -15.78 -22.74
N LEU A 120 -5.45 -15.48 -22.53
CA LEU A 120 -4.59 -14.82 -23.49
C LEU A 120 -3.86 -15.87 -24.34
N LYS A 121 -3.94 -15.72 -25.65
CA LYS A 121 -3.16 -16.55 -26.60
C LYS A 121 -1.70 -16.09 -26.59
N ARG A 122 -0.80 -17.04 -26.86
CA ARG A 122 0.62 -16.76 -27.11
C ARG A 122 0.82 -16.04 -28.43
#